data_b82db14080b6ed2a69e5d42b28da707a
#
_entry.id   b82db14080b6ed2a69e5d42b28da707a
#
_cell.length_a   1.000
_cell.length_b   1.000
_cell.length_c   1.000
_cell.angle_alpha   90.00
_cell.angle_beta   90.00
_cell.angle_gamma   90.00
#
_symmetry.space_group_name_H-M   'P 1'
#
loop_
_entity.id
_entity.type
_entity.pdbx_description
1 polymer ?
#
loop_
_entity_poly.entity_id
_entity_poly.type
_entity_poly.pdbx_seq_one_letter_code
_entity_poly.pdbx_strand_id
1 'polypeptide(L)'
;MFSKRMTVLFIAVLFIPCGTFAALVDYIQRPDDVYAYEIVETRSQGENTVDVIRLTSQMWQGIVWKHWLVVVRPPEVVHPGKALMLIGGGDNRDTPPAFQNREAEIIGMVAAQTKSVVCALFQVPNQPLFDGLKEDEIIALTYDKFLRGEGDDWPLLLPMVKSAVRAMDAIQAILKEKHNQEVTEFLLTGGSKRGWTTWLAAASGDPRVQAIAPSVIDVLNMKPQMEHQLACYGGYSEQIDDYTDLSIQSHMDTPAGQRLLSIVDPYAYREKITIPKLILLGTNDPYWTVDAANFYFPGLKGEKHLYYQANVGHDVNLEGVSTVVHFYMSFLTGKPFPKISWKSDGQGGLEVTWEREDGKALLWQAHSPNRDFRSSTWTSTPLEGTKKASVRMTPPETGWKAFYVEVQFPGDIGINFGSCTEITVIPRTFPMEGRAYDSVAQKDTDSAQASGT
;
A
#
# COMPACT_ATOMS: atom_id res chain seq x y z
N MET A 1 49.77 -51.80 7.36
CA MET A 1 49.12 -50.93 8.40
C MET A 1 48.57 -49.69 7.71
N PHE A 2 47.29 -49.73 7.26
CA PHE A 2 46.68 -48.64 6.53
C PHE A 2 45.68 -47.91 7.49
N SER A 3 46.01 -46.70 7.84
CA SER A 3 45.14 -45.81 8.66
C SER A 3 44.02 -45.20 7.77
N LYS A 4 42.76 -45.58 8.01
CA LYS A 4 41.57 -44.94 7.44
C LYS A 4 41.30 -43.63 8.18
N ARG A 5 41.53 -42.50 7.52
CA ARG A 5 41.03 -41.21 8.01
C ARG A 5 39.55 -41.11 7.68
N MET A 6 38.73 -41.04 8.68
CA MET A 6 37.29 -40.80 8.60
C MET A 6 37.05 -39.27 8.55
N THR A 7 36.66 -38.77 7.40
CA THR A 7 36.26 -37.35 7.23
C THR A 7 34.83 -37.21 7.68
N VAL A 8 34.61 -36.51 8.79
CA VAL A 8 33.28 -36.15 9.28
C VAL A 8 32.84 -34.88 8.54
N LEU A 9 31.85 -35.02 7.68
CA LEU A 9 31.21 -33.90 6.97
C LEU A 9 30.21 -33.28 7.92
N PHE A 10 30.50 -32.06 8.44
CA PHE A 10 29.51 -31.23 9.16
C PHE A 10 28.58 -30.62 8.13
N ILE A 11 27.37 -31.14 8.02
CA ILE A 11 26.29 -30.47 7.32
C ILE A 11 25.72 -29.40 8.29
N ALA A 12 26.08 -28.15 8.06
CA ALA A 12 25.42 -27.01 8.71
C ALA A 12 24.02 -26.92 8.15
N VAL A 13 23.04 -27.40 8.91
CA VAL A 13 21.63 -27.15 8.65
C VAL A 13 21.38 -25.66 8.99
N LEU A 14 21.28 -24.83 7.97
CA LEU A 14 20.77 -23.47 8.09
C LEU A 14 19.30 -23.58 8.54
N PHE A 15 19.06 -23.40 9.82
CA PHE A 15 17.73 -23.12 10.35
C PHE A 15 17.31 -21.74 9.82
N ILE A 16 16.59 -21.69 8.70
CA ILE A 16 15.78 -20.53 8.35
C ILE A 16 14.64 -20.52 9.37
N PRO A 17 14.48 -19.48 10.19
CA PRO A 17 13.39 -19.43 11.14
C PRO A 17 12.07 -19.37 10.36
N CYS A 18 11.36 -20.48 10.31
CA CYS A 18 10.03 -20.61 9.71
C CYS A 18 8.94 -19.88 10.54
N GLY A 19 9.34 -19.14 11.59
CA GLY A 19 8.41 -18.59 12.59
C GLY A 19 7.74 -17.25 12.24
N THR A 20 8.25 -16.52 11.25
CA THR A 20 7.80 -15.14 11.02
C THR A 20 6.57 -15.02 10.12
N PHE A 21 6.41 -15.93 9.16
CA PHE A 21 5.21 -16.00 8.31
C PHE A 21 3.98 -16.55 9.06
N ALA A 22 4.20 -17.29 10.14
CA ALA A 22 3.13 -17.83 10.96
C ALA A 22 2.33 -16.72 11.65
N ALA A 23 2.97 -15.66 12.14
CA ALA A 23 2.30 -14.67 12.98
C ALA A 23 1.11 -13.95 12.32
N LEU A 24 1.26 -13.46 11.08
CA LEU A 24 0.16 -12.82 10.35
C LEU A 24 -0.96 -13.81 10.03
N VAL A 25 -0.60 -14.96 9.43
CA VAL A 25 -1.57 -15.99 9.01
C VAL A 25 -2.27 -16.57 10.22
N ASP A 26 -1.51 -16.95 11.26
CA ASP A 26 -2.04 -17.52 12.50
C ASP A 26 -3.00 -16.55 13.19
N TYR A 27 -2.67 -15.25 13.22
CA TYR A 27 -3.56 -14.24 13.81
C TYR A 27 -4.89 -14.16 13.05
N ILE A 28 -4.84 -14.09 11.71
CA ILE A 28 -6.04 -13.94 10.87
C ILE A 28 -6.93 -15.18 10.96
N GLN A 29 -6.34 -16.38 11.00
CA GLN A 29 -7.07 -17.65 11.03
C GLN A 29 -7.67 -17.98 12.39
N ARG A 30 -7.27 -17.30 13.47
CA ARG A 30 -7.86 -17.55 14.80
C ARG A 30 -9.37 -17.32 14.75
N PRO A 31 -10.16 -18.27 15.26
CA PRO A 31 -11.60 -18.07 15.45
C PRO A 31 -11.85 -16.83 16.33
N ASP A 32 -13.01 -16.23 16.18
CA ASP A 32 -13.42 -15.07 16.96
C ASP A 32 -14.92 -15.20 17.28
N ASP A 33 -15.24 -15.42 18.55
CA ASP A 33 -16.60 -15.69 19.02
C ASP A 33 -17.52 -14.47 18.91
N VAL A 34 -16.93 -13.25 18.74
CA VAL A 34 -17.71 -12.01 18.59
C VAL A 34 -18.01 -11.67 17.13
N TYR A 35 -17.48 -12.44 16.16
CA TYR A 35 -17.75 -12.17 14.75
C TYR A 35 -19.25 -12.24 14.46
N ALA A 36 -19.77 -11.12 13.93
CA ALA A 36 -21.18 -11.00 13.58
C ALA A 36 -21.37 -9.91 12.50
N TYR A 37 -22.44 -10.02 11.74
CA TYR A 37 -22.86 -8.95 10.83
C TYR A 37 -24.37 -8.85 10.79
N GLU A 38 -24.87 -7.63 10.57
CA GLU A 38 -26.30 -7.33 10.48
C GLU A 38 -26.53 -6.30 9.37
N ILE A 39 -27.46 -6.54 8.47
CA ILE A 39 -27.92 -5.55 7.50
C ILE A 39 -28.87 -4.62 8.24
N VAL A 40 -28.42 -3.39 8.49
CA VAL A 40 -29.22 -2.38 9.21
C VAL A 40 -30.11 -1.57 8.28
N GLU A 41 -29.73 -1.45 7.02
CA GLU A 41 -30.48 -0.70 6.01
C GLU A 41 -30.22 -1.27 4.61
N THR A 42 -31.26 -1.28 3.78
CA THR A 42 -31.16 -1.47 2.32
C THR A 42 -31.81 -0.28 1.65
N ARG A 43 -31.09 0.41 0.77
CA ARG A 43 -31.57 1.61 0.06
C ARG A 43 -31.17 1.62 -1.41
N SER A 44 -31.70 2.56 -2.17
CA SER A 44 -31.31 2.79 -3.57
C SER A 44 -30.35 3.98 -3.68
N GLN A 45 -29.36 3.86 -4.58
CA GLN A 45 -28.49 4.93 -5.03
C GLN A 45 -28.53 4.96 -6.56
N GLY A 46 -29.36 5.83 -7.13
CA GLY A 46 -29.76 5.70 -8.52
C GLY A 46 -30.47 4.36 -8.74
N GLU A 47 -29.98 3.56 -9.68
CA GLU A 47 -30.47 2.20 -9.95
C GLU A 47 -29.79 1.12 -9.10
N ASN A 48 -28.70 1.47 -8.38
CA ASN A 48 -27.99 0.51 -7.53
C ASN A 48 -28.78 0.21 -6.26
N THR A 49 -28.71 -1.03 -5.81
CA THR A 49 -29.09 -1.43 -4.44
C THR A 49 -27.88 -1.34 -3.54
N VAL A 50 -28.06 -0.70 -2.37
CA VAL A 50 -27.00 -0.50 -1.38
C VAL A 50 -27.42 -1.13 -0.06
N ASP A 51 -26.70 -2.16 0.37
CA ASP A 51 -26.84 -2.73 1.71
C ASP A 51 -25.81 -2.09 2.65
N VAL A 52 -26.30 -1.59 3.77
CA VAL A 52 -25.48 -1.01 4.85
C VAL A 52 -25.46 -2.01 6.01
N ILE A 53 -24.28 -2.44 6.37
CA ILE A 53 -24.06 -3.56 7.29
C ILE A 53 -23.25 -3.08 8.49
N ARG A 54 -23.71 -3.44 9.69
CA ARG A 54 -22.91 -3.37 10.91
C ARG A 54 -22.13 -4.66 11.05
N LEU A 55 -20.81 -4.56 10.89
CA LEU A 55 -19.89 -5.69 11.00
C LEU A 55 -19.15 -5.61 12.34
N THR A 56 -19.18 -6.68 13.12
CA THR A 56 -18.24 -6.92 14.23
C THR A 56 -17.19 -7.90 13.72
N SER A 57 -15.95 -7.44 13.57
CA SER A 57 -14.91 -8.27 12.92
C SER A 57 -14.19 -9.19 13.90
N GLN A 58 -13.91 -8.72 15.11
CA GLN A 58 -13.10 -9.43 16.09
C GLN A 58 -13.10 -8.74 17.45
N MET A 59 -12.49 -9.42 18.44
CA MET A 59 -11.98 -8.80 19.65
C MET A 59 -10.46 -8.71 19.59
N TRP A 60 -9.91 -7.52 19.84
CA TRP A 60 -8.47 -7.29 19.89
C TRP A 60 -8.10 -6.46 21.13
N GLN A 61 -7.14 -6.91 21.91
CA GLN A 61 -6.72 -6.27 23.17
C GLN A 61 -7.91 -5.95 24.12
N GLY A 62 -8.90 -6.85 24.19
CA GLY A 62 -10.11 -6.65 24.99
C GLY A 62 -11.14 -5.69 24.38
N ILE A 63 -10.88 -5.14 23.21
CA ILE A 63 -11.74 -4.18 22.51
C ILE A 63 -12.47 -4.88 21.36
N VAL A 64 -13.79 -4.76 21.32
CA VAL A 64 -14.60 -5.29 20.20
C VAL A 64 -14.53 -4.31 19.03
N TRP A 65 -14.06 -4.79 17.88
CA TRP A 65 -13.94 -4.00 16.66
C TRP A 65 -15.22 -4.05 15.83
N LYS A 66 -15.77 -2.89 15.55
CA LYS A 66 -17.01 -2.71 14.79
C LYS A 66 -16.76 -1.80 13.59
N HIS A 67 -17.38 -2.13 12.47
CA HIS A 67 -17.19 -1.43 11.21
C HIS A 67 -18.52 -1.19 10.52
N TRP A 68 -18.56 -0.18 9.67
CA TRP A 68 -19.57 -0.07 8.64
C TRP A 68 -19.06 -0.72 7.37
N LEU A 69 -19.80 -1.70 6.89
CA LEU A 69 -19.56 -2.33 5.60
C LEU A 69 -20.72 -1.99 4.66
N VAL A 70 -20.39 -1.58 3.45
CA VAL A 70 -21.34 -1.21 2.43
C VAL A 70 -21.14 -2.10 1.22
N VAL A 71 -22.24 -2.65 0.71
CA VAL A 71 -22.25 -3.48 -0.49
C VAL A 71 -23.15 -2.81 -1.52
N VAL A 72 -22.55 -2.34 -2.62
CA VAL A 72 -23.26 -1.72 -3.74
C VAL A 72 -23.38 -2.73 -4.87
N ARG A 73 -24.62 -3.04 -5.24
CA ARG A 73 -24.95 -3.97 -6.29
C ARG A 73 -25.73 -3.25 -7.39
N PRO A 74 -25.22 -3.20 -8.64
CA PRO A 74 -25.96 -2.65 -9.77
C PRO A 74 -27.12 -3.56 -10.17
N PRO A 75 -28.12 -3.06 -10.93
CA PRO A 75 -29.28 -3.87 -11.36
C PRO A 75 -28.87 -5.07 -12.21
N GLU A 76 -27.83 -4.91 -13.02
CA GLU A 76 -27.24 -5.99 -13.81
C GLU A 76 -25.81 -6.27 -13.30
N VAL A 77 -25.52 -7.52 -12.93
CA VAL A 77 -24.17 -7.98 -12.54
C VAL A 77 -23.66 -8.93 -13.61
N VAL A 78 -22.67 -8.47 -14.39
CA VAL A 78 -22.06 -9.25 -15.49
C VAL A 78 -20.94 -10.16 -15.00
N HIS A 79 -20.31 -9.79 -13.88
CA HIS A 79 -19.21 -10.53 -13.27
C HIS A 79 -19.57 -11.02 -11.86
N PRO A 80 -20.48 -12.02 -11.72
CA PRO A 80 -21.06 -12.38 -10.42
C PRO A 80 -20.04 -12.97 -9.43
N GLY A 81 -18.95 -13.56 -9.90
CA GLY A 81 -17.90 -14.16 -9.07
C GLY A 81 -16.86 -13.17 -8.53
N LYS A 82 -16.89 -11.91 -8.97
CA LYS A 82 -15.84 -10.92 -8.68
C LYS A 82 -16.38 -9.66 -8.03
N ALA A 83 -15.62 -9.07 -7.11
CA ALA A 83 -15.95 -7.81 -6.48
C ALA A 83 -14.70 -6.93 -6.25
N LEU A 84 -14.95 -5.62 -6.18
CA LEU A 84 -13.99 -4.64 -5.65
C LEU A 84 -14.31 -4.40 -4.18
N MET A 85 -13.30 -4.37 -3.30
CA MET A 85 -13.48 -3.92 -1.93
C MET A 85 -12.48 -2.82 -1.60
N LEU A 86 -13.03 -1.63 -1.29
CA LEU A 86 -12.29 -0.50 -0.73
C LEU A 86 -12.16 -0.69 0.78
N ILE A 87 -10.95 -0.59 1.30
CA ILE A 87 -10.67 -0.50 2.73
C ILE A 87 -10.52 0.97 3.07
N GLY A 88 -11.44 1.49 3.88
CA GLY A 88 -11.57 2.90 4.24
C GLY A 88 -11.32 3.14 5.74
N GLY A 89 -10.96 4.39 6.04
CA GLY A 89 -10.75 4.86 7.41
C GLY A 89 -12.02 5.37 8.08
N GLY A 90 -11.82 6.29 9.01
CA GLY A 90 -12.86 6.99 9.75
C GLY A 90 -12.95 6.56 11.22
N ASP A 91 -13.50 7.47 12.02
CA ASP A 91 -13.66 7.26 13.46
C ASP A 91 -14.85 6.33 13.76
N ASN A 92 -14.75 5.61 14.88
CA ASN A 92 -15.84 4.83 15.43
C ASN A 92 -17.07 5.70 15.69
N ARG A 93 -18.18 5.30 15.12
CA ARG A 93 -19.50 5.91 15.33
C ARG A 93 -20.59 4.87 15.12
N ASP A 94 -21.68 5.03 15.84
CA ASP A 94 -22.82 4.13 15.71
C ASP A 94 -23.76 4.51 14.56
N THR A 95 -23.60 5.73 14.03
CA THR A 95 -24.36 6.17 12.84
C THR A 95 -23.70 5.68 11.58
N PRO A 96 -24.46 5.15 10.61
CA PRO A 96 -23.93 4.76 9.30
C PRO A 96 -23.24 5.93 8.59
N PRO A 97 -22.26 5.66 7.72
CA PRO A 97 -21.66 6.69 6.88
C PRO A 97 -22.74 7.35 6.01
N ALA A 98 -22.68 8.68 5.91
CA ALA A 98 -23.55 9.40 5.00
C ALA A 98 -23.12 9.11 3.55
N PHE A 99 -24.00 8.45 2.79
CA PHE A 99 -23.77 8.13 1.36
C PHE A 99 -24.12 9.29 0.43
N GLN A 100 -23.87 10.51 0.84
CA GLN A 100 -24.08 11.73 0.07
C GLN A 100 -22.77 12.47 -0.20
N ASN A 101 -21.63 11.83 0.14
CA ASN A 101 -20.32 12.36 -0.12
C ASN A 101 -19.75 11.83 -1.45
N ARG A 102 -18.69 12.47 -1.92
CA ARG A 102 -18.00 12.16 -3.17
C ARG A 102 -17.54 10.70 -3.26
N GLU A 103 -17.12 10.10 -2.15
CA GLU A 103 -16.67 8.69 -2.13
C GLU A 103 -17.83 7.73 -2.44
N ALA A 104 -18.99 7.95 -1.83
CA ALA A 104 -20.18 7.15 -2.08
C ALA A 104 -20.65 7.26 -3.54
N GLU A 105 -20.59 8.47 -4.11
CA GLU A 105 -20.90 8.69 -5.52
C GLU A 105 -19.96 7.92 -6.44
N ILE A 106 -18.66 7.96 -6.16
CA ILE A 106 -17.64 7.21 -6.92
C ILE A 106 -17.90 5.70 -6.83
N ILE A 107 -18.14 5.16 -5.63
CA ILE A 107 -18.43 3.73 -5.43
C ILE A 107 -19.65 3.30 -6.24
N GLY A 108 -20.74 4.07 -6.17
CA GLY A 108 -21.97 3.82 -6.94
C GLY A 108 -21.76 3.88 -8.45
N MET A 109 -20.99 4.86 -8.90
CA MET A 109 -20.63 5.01 -10.32
C MET A 109 -19.76 3.85 -10.82
N VAL A 110 -18.76 3.44 -10.05
CA VAL A 110 -17.90 2.29 -10.39
C VAL A 110 -18.74 1.02 -10.48
N ALA A 111 -19.64 0.76 -9.54
CA ALA A 111 -20.53 -0.41 -9.58
C ALA A 111 -21.40 -0.42 -10.85
N ALA A 112 -22.03 0.71 -11.18
CA ALA A 112 -22.88 0.85 -12.36
C ALA A 112 -22.10 0.67 -13.67
N GLN A 113 -20.94 1.31 -13.80
CA GLN A 113 -20.12 1.26 -15.03
C GLN A 113 -19.48 -0.11 -15.25
N THR A 114 -18.99 -0.74 -14.19
CA THR A 114 -18.33 -2.04 -14.27
C THR A 114 -19.32 -3.21 -14.26
N LYS A 115 -20.60 -2.95 -14.00
CA LYS A 115 -21.65 -3.96 -13.82
C LYS A 115 -21.20 -5.09 -12.89
N SER A 116 -20.61 -4.70 -11.76
CA SER A 116 -20.07 -5.60 -10.76
C SER A 116 -20.35 -5.11 -9.34
N VAL A 117 -20.22 -6.00 -8.36
CA VAL A 117 -20.36 -5.64 -6.96
C VAL A 117 -19.16 -4.81 -6.51
N VAL A 118 -19.41 -3.67 -5.87
CA VAL A 118 -18.39 -2.84 -5.25
C VAL A 118 -18.71 -2.65 -3.76
N CYS A 119 -17.74 -2.92 -2.91
CA CYS A 119 -17.90 -2.87 -1.47
C CYS A 119 -16.96 -1.84 -0.86
N ALA A 120 -17.34 -1.30 0.31
CA ALA A 120 -16.47 -0.44 1.11
C ALA A 120 -16.57 -0.82 2.59
N LEU A 121 -15.41 -1.12 3.18
CA LEU A 121 -15.25 -1.36 4.61
C LEU A 121 -14.69 -0.10 5.24
N PHE A 122 -15.40 0.50 6.19
CA PHE A 122 -15.00 1.72 6.87
C PHE A 122 -14.51 1.44 8.30
N GLN A 123 -13.88 2.46 8.92
CA GLN A 123 -13.39 2.41 10.30
C GLN A 123 -12.26 1.40 10.49
N VAL A 124 -11.32 1.36 9.53
CA VAL A 124 -10.07 0.59 9.63
C VAL A 124 -8.89 1.55 9.77
N PRO A 125 -8.22 1.61 10.95
CA PRO A 125 -8.49 0.89 12.18
C PRO A 125 -9.78 1.32 12.88
N ASN A 126 -10.16 0.56 13.92
CA ASN A 126 -11.31 0.85 14.77
C ASN A 126 -10.95 1.91 15.81
N GLN A 127 -10.89 3.17 15.41
CA GLN A 127 -10.37 4.30 16.19
C GLN A 127 -11.46 5.28 16.63
N PRO A 128 -11.22 6.15 17.68
CA PRO A 128 -10.01 6.25 18.47
C PRO A 128 -9.82 5.09 19.44
N LEU A 129 -8.56 4.80 19.80
CA LEU A 129 -8.18 3.76 20.77
C LEU A 129 -7.25 4.36 21.84
N PHE A 130 -7.02 3.65 22.94
CA PHE A 130 -6.01 3.96 23.96
C PHE A 130 -5.97 5.46 24.35
N ASP A 131 -7.04 5.94 24.99
CA ASP A 131 -7.18 7.33 25.43
C ASP A 131 -7.26 8.39 24.31
N GLY A 132 -7.75 7.98 23.16
CA GLY A 132 -8.08 8.93 22.08
C GLY A 132 -7.11 8.93 20.89
N LEU A 133 -6.11 8.05 20.88
CA LEU A 133 -5.15 7.94 19.78
C LEU A 133 -5.83 7.53 18.47
N LYS A 134 -5.24 8.00 17.37
CA LYS A 134 -5.71 7.74 16.01
C LYS A 134 -4.56 7.48 15.06
N GLU A 135 -4.87 6.83 13.96
CA GLU A 135 -4.00 6.71 12.78
C GLU A 135 -2.59 6.19 13.14
N ASP A 136 -1.55 6.94 12.81
CA ASP A 136 -0.14 6.58 13.01
C ASP A 136 0.23 6.49 14.50
N GLU A 137 -0.37 7.33 15.35
CA GLU A 137 -0.18 7.27 16.81
C GLU A 137 -0.48 5.87 17.37
N ILE A 138 -1.57 5.23 16.89
CA ILE A 138 -1.92 3.87 17.36
C ILE A 138 -0.92 2.85 16.81
N ILE A 139 -0.53 2.96 15.54
CA ILE A 139 0.43 2.02 14.93
C ILE A 139 1.76 2.11 15.69
N ALA A 140 2.27 3.32 15.90
CA ALA A 140 3.52 3.56 16.62
C ALA A 140 3.48 3.03 18.05
N LEU A 141 2.41 3.33 18.81
CA LEU A 141 2.21 2.78 20.16
C LEU A 141 2.24 1.25 20.16
N THR A 142 1.55 0.63 19.20
CA THR A 142 1.47 -0.85 19.15
C THR A 142 2.78 -1.51 18.76
N TYR A 143 3.59 -0.82 17.95
CA TYR A 143 4.96 -1.26 17.64
C TYR A 143 5.88 -1.16 18.86
N ASP A 144 5.81 -0.05 19.61
CA ASP A 144 6.56 0.11 20.86
C ASP A 144 6.21 -1.01 21.87
N LYS A 145 4.93 -1.30 22.04
CA LYS A 145 4.49 -2.41 22.92
C LYS A 145 5.02 -3.77 22.47
N PHE A 146 4.99 -4.05 21.18
CA PHE A 146 5.59 -5.27 20.62
C PHE A 146 7.11 -5.31 20.87
N LEU A 147 7.81 -4.22 20.63
CA LEU A 147 9.27 -4.13 20.83
C LEU A 147 9.68 -4.31 22.29
N ARG A 148 8.83 -3.89 23.22
CA ARG A 148 9.01 -4.13 24.67
C ARG A 148 8.65 -5.55 25.10
N GLY A 149 8.15 -6.42 24.19
CA GLY A 149 7.80 -7.79 24.48
C GLY A 149 6.46 -7.98 25.19
N GLU A 150 5.53 -7.03 25.07
CA GLU A 150 4.19 -7.13 25.68
C GLU A 150 3.28 -8.15 24.98
N GLY A 151 3.64 -8.62 23.79
CA GLY A 151 2.95 -9.70 23.06
C GLY A 151 3.01 -9.57 21.55
N ASP A 152 2.87 -10.70 20.86
CA ASP A 152 2.97 -10.79 19.40
C ASP A 152 1.74 -10.26 18.67
N ASP A 153 0.64 -10.10 19.37
CA ASP A 153 -0.64 -9.66 18.81
C ASP A 153 -0.84 -8.14 18.86
N TRP A 154 0.18 -7.41 19.34
CA TRP A 154 0.09 -5.96 19.45
C TRP A 154 0.06 -5.24 18.11
N PRO A 155 0.87 -5.58 17.08
CA PRO A 155 0.90 -4.79 15.85
C PRO A 155 -0.49 -4.54 15.26
N LEU A 156 -0.90 -3.27 15.19
CA LEU A 156 -2.25 -2.85 14.79
C LEU A 156 -2.64 -3.34 13.39
N LEU A 157 -1.67 -3.53 12.51
CA LEU A 157 -1.92 -4.04 11.17
C LEU A 157 -2.53 -5.44 11.16
N LEU A 158 -2.30 -6.25 12.18
CA LEU A 158 -2.88 -7.58 12.31
C LEU A 158 -4.42 -7.52 12.38
N PRO A 159 -5.04 -6.80 13.35
CA PRO A 159 -6.49 -6.66 13.38
C PRO A 159 -7.05 -5.87 12.19
N MET A 160 -6.32 -4.93 11.60
CA MET A 160 -6.74 -4.23 10.39
C MET A 160 -6.92 -5.21 9.22
N VAL A 161 -5.97 -6.12 9.01
CA VAL A 161 -6.07 -7.16 7.97
C VAL A 161 -7.21 -8.13 8.26
N LYS A 162 -7.34 -8.59 9.52
CA LYS A 162 -8.43 -9.49 9.91
C LYS A 162 -9.81 -8.85 9.68
N SER A 163 -9.94 -7.54 9.87
CA SER A 163 -11.19 -6.83 9.55
C SER A 163 -11.55 -6.92 8.07
N ALA A 164 -10.56 -6.79 7.17
CA ALA A 164 -10.78 -6.94 5.73
C ALA A 164 -11.18 -8.38 5.35
N VAL A 165 -10.55 -9.39 5.95
CA VAL A 165 -10.90 -10.80 5.73
C VAL A 165 -12.33 -11.09 6.22
N ARG A 166 -12.71 -10.61 7.41
CA ARG A 166 -14.07 -10.76 7.95
C ARG A 166 -15.12 -10.02 7.14
N ALA A 167 -14.75 -8.88 6.54
CA ALA A 167 -15.64 -8.20 5.59
C ALA A 167 -15.91 -9.05 4.35
N MET A 168 -14.92 -9.71 3.78
CA MET A 168 -15.11 -10.63 2.66
C MET A 168 -16.03 -11.81 3.04
N ASP A 169 -15.90 -12.36 4.26
CA ASP A 169 -16.81 -13.40 4.77
C ASP A 169 -18.25 -12.91 4.79
N ALA A 170 -18.50 -11.70 5.33
CA ALA A 170 -19.84 -11.12 5.41
C ALA A 170 -20.42 -10.81 4.00
N ILE A 171 -19.60 -10.25 3.11
CA ILE A 171 -20.01 -9.96 1.71
C ILE A 171 -20.48 -11.23 1.02
N GLN A 172 -19.70 -12.32 1.10
CA GLN A 172 -20.05 -13.60 0.48
C GLN A 172 -21.36 -14.16 1.03
N ALA A 173 -21.52 -14.16 2.35
CA ALA A 173 -22.72 -14.67 3.00
C ALA A 173 -23.98 -13.87 2.60
N ILE A 174 -23.92 -12.54 2.65
CA ILE A 174 -25.03 -11.65 2.32
C ILE A 174 -25.42 -11.79 0.85
N LEU A 175 -24.46 -11.76 -0.06
CA LEU A 175 -24.74 -11.89 -1.50
C LEU A 175 -25.31 -13.26 -1.85
N LYS A 176 -24.83 -14.32 -1.20
CA LYS A 176 -25.39 -15.67 -1.38
C LYS A 176 -26.81 -15.77 -0.87
N GLU A 177 -27.08 -15.24 0.33
CA GLU A 177 -28.40 -15.32 0.96
C GLU A 177 -29.45 -14.46 0.22
N LYS A 178 -29.13 -13.18 -0.05
CA LYS A 178 -30.10 -12.24 -0.64
C LYS A 178 -30.28 -12.39 -2.14
N HIS A 179 -29.21 -12.75 -2.87
CA HIS A 179 -29.18 -12.66 -4.34
C HIS A 179 -28.81 -13.99 -5.01
N ASN A 180 -28.58 -15.06 -4.24
CA ASN A 180 -28.02 -16.33 -4.74
C ASN A 180 -26.75 -16.11 -5.60
N GLN A 181 -25.95 -15.09 -5.26
CA GLN A 181 -24.72 -14.72 -5.95
C GLN A 181 -23.51 -15.17 -5.16
N GLU A 182 -22.58 -15.86 -5.81
CA GLU A 182 -21.32 -16.31 -5.23
C GLU A 182 -20.19 -15.40 -5.71
N VAL A 183 -19.62 -14.60 -4.80
CA VAL A 183 -18.39 -13.86 -5.04
C VAL A 183 -17.23 -14.68 -4.46
N THR A 184 -16.27 -15.03 -5.28
CA THR A 184 -15.12 -15.87 -4.90
C THR A 184 -13.78 -15.16 -5.04
N GLU A 185 -13.75 -14.03 -5.76
CA GLU A 185 -12.54 -13.29 -6.07
C GLU A 185 -12.71 -11.80 -5.76
N PHE A 186 -11.74 -11.23 -5.09
CA PHE A 186 -11.72 -9.81 -4.74
C PHE A 186 -10.47 -9.12 -5.29
N LEU A 187 -10.67 -7.90 -5.82
CA LEU A 187 -9.62 -6.89 -5.87
C LEU A 187 -9.76 -6.01 -4.65
N LEU A 188 -8.69 -5.89 -3.86
CA LEU A 188 -8.65 -5.01 -2.70
C LEU A 188 -7.93 -3.70 -3.03
N THR A 189 -8.43 -2.59 -2.50
CA THR A 189 -7.79 -1.27 -2.60
C THR A 189 -7.95 -0.50 -1.29
N GLY A 190 -7.06 0.44 -1.05
CA GLY A 190 -7.12 1.34 0.10
C GLY A 190 -5.95 2.30 0.06
N GLY A 191 -6.10 3.46 0.70
CA GLY A 191 -5.08 4.50 0.76
C GLY A 191 -4.32 4.51 2.09
N SER A 192 -3.04 4.92 2.06
CA SER A 192 -2.21 5.09 3.26
C SER A 192 -2.15 3.80 4.09
N LYS A 193 -2.43 3.84 5.38
CA LYS A 193 -2.48 2.65 6.27
C LYS A 193 -3.43 1.56 5.75
N ARG A 194 -4.48 1.94 5.01
CA ARG A 194 -5.41 0.98 4.40
C ARG A 194 -4.82 0.36 3.12
N GLY A 195 -3.94 1.07 2.43
CA GLY A 195 -3.06 0.52 1.40
C GLY A 195 -2.05 -0.48 1.99
N TRP A 196 -1.52 -0.18 3.18
CA TRP A 196 -0.69 -1.13 3.93
C TRP A 196 -1.48 -2.38 4.32
N THR A 197 -2.71 -2.21 4.82
CA THR A 197 -3.65 -3.31 5.06
C THR A 197 -3.92 -4.12 3.80
N THR A 198 -4.09 -3.45 2.65
CA THR A 198 -4.29 -4.09 1.34
C THR A 198 -3.11 -5.00 0.96
N TRP A 199 -1.88 -4.54 1.13
CA TRP A 199 -0.68 -5.33 0.93
C TRP A 199 -0.63 -6.58 1.83
N LEU A 200 -0.88 -6.39 3.13
CA LEU A 200 -0.82 -7.47 4.10
C LEU A 200 -2.00 -8.44 3.97
N ALA A 201 -3.16 -7.99 3.48
CA ALA A 201 -4.26 -8.88 3.11
C ALA A 201 -3.86 -9.85 2.00
N ALA A 202 -3.12 -9.38 0.97
CA ALA A 202 -2.54 -10.27 -0.03
C ALA A 202 -1.47 -11.20 0.56
N ALA A 203 -0.67 -10.70 1.52
CA ALA A 203 0.35 -11.48 2.21
C ALA A 203 -0.23 -12.59 3.10
N SER A 204 -1.48 -12.45 3.55
CA SER A 204 -2.17 -13.46 4.35
C SER A 204 -2.36 -14.80 3.64
N GLY A 205 -2.31 -14.79 2.30
CA GLY A 205 -2.55 -15.96 1.49
C GLY A 205 -4.03 -16.37 1.38
N ASP A 206 -4.96 -15.47 1.75
CA ASP A 206 -6.38 -15.71 1.53
C ASP A 206 -6.65 -15.88 0.02
N PRO A 207 -7.13 -17.04 -0.44
CA PRO A 207 -7.27 -17.35 -1.87
C PRO A 207 -8.31 -16.47 -2.59
N ARG A 208 -9.14 -15.75 -1.85
CA ARG A 208 -10.11 -14.82 -2.42
C ARG A 208 -9.46 -13.51 -2.89
N VAL A 209 -8.31 -13.14 -2.35
CA VAL A 209 -7.58 -11.93 -2.76
C VAL A 209 -6.81 -12.24 -4.04
N GLN A 210 -7.32 -11.80 -5.17
CA GLN A 210 -6.78 -12.15 -6.49
C GLN A 210 -6.09 -10.98 -7.20
N ALA A 211 -6.28 -9.74 -6.73
CA ALA A 211 -5.57 -8.56 -7.18
C ALA A 211 -5.56 -7.48 -6.08
N ILE A 212 -4.59 -6.57 -6.10
CA ILE A 212 -4.52 -5.45 -5.17
C ILE A 212 -4.16 -4.14 -5.86
N ALA A 213 -4.73 -3.04 -5.35
CA ALA A 213 -4.40 -1.68 -5.80
C ALA A 213 -4.13 -0.77 -4.57
N PRO A 214 -3.00 -0.96 -3.84
CA PRO A 214 -2.63 -0.10 -2.73
C PRO A 214 -2.27 1.30 -3.22
N SER A 215 -2.77 2.33 -2.55
CA SER A 215 -2.60 3.73 -2.93
C SER A 215 -1.89 4.51 -1.82
N VAL A 216 -1.04 5.45 -2.21
CA VAL A 216 -0.30 6.39 -1.35
C VAL A 216 0.30 5.73 -0.10
N ILE A 217 0.99 4.60 -0.33
CA ILE A 217 1.71 3.85 0.70
C ILE A 217 3.00 3.27 0.10
N ASP A 218 4.10 3.92 0.36
CA ASP A 218 5.41 3.62 -0.22
C ASP A 218 6.38 3.04 0.82
N VAL A 219 5.82 2.24 1.76
CA VAL A 219 6.47 1.78 3.00
C VAL A 219 7.32 0.51 2.84
N LEU A 220 7.23 -0.19 1.70
CA LEU A 220 7.85 -1.50 1.53
C LEU A 220 9.38 -1.44 1.58
N ASN A 221 10.01 -2.45 2.18
CA ASN A 221 11.45 -2.50 2.41
C ASN A 221 11.92 -1.35 3.31
N MET A 222 11.29 -1.24 4.47
CA MET A 222 11.34 -0.07 5.37
C MET A 222 12.76 0.38 5.73
N LYS A 223 13.64 -0.54 6.13
CA LYS A 223 14.96 -0.14 6.65
C LYS A 223 15.78 0.65 5.62
N PRO A 224 16.01 0.17 4.37
CA PRO A 224 16.70 0.96 3.35
C PRO A 224 16.02 2.30 3.05
N GLN A 225 14.70 2.38 3.16
CA GLN A 225 13.99 3.64 2.94
C GLN A 225 14.24 4.65 4.06
N MET A 226 14.31 4.22 5.32
CA MET A 226 14.65 5.10 6.44
C MET A 226 16.08 5.63 6.31
N GLU A 227 17.04 4.78 5.95
CA GLU A 227 18.40 5.18 5.62
C GLU A 227 18.45 6.19 4.47
N HIS A 228 17.61 5.96 3.45
CA HIS A 228 17.51 6.85 2.29
C HIS A 228 16.91 8.22 2.65
N GLN A 229 15.90 8.29 3.53
CA GLN A 229 15.38 9.56 4.01
C GLN A 229 16.47 10.37 4.73
N LEU A 230 17.26 9.75 5.59
CA LEU A 230 18.38 10.41 6.26
C LEU A 230 19.42 10.94 5.27
N ALA A 231 19.74 10.17 4.23
CA ALA A 231 20.68 10.59 3.18
C ALA A 231 20.13 11.76 2.34
N CYS A 232 18.83 11.77 2.06
CA CYS A 232 18.18 12.79 1.25
C CYS A 232 17.86 14.07 2.03
N TYR A 233 17.30 13.93 3.24
CA TYR A 233 16.73 15.04 3.98
C TYR A 233 17.57 15.46 5.18
N GLY A 234 18.49 14.61 5.64
CA GLY A 234 19.25 14.82 6.87
C GLY A 234 18.45 14.56 8.15
N GLY A 235 17.24 14.03 8.01
CA GLY A 235 16.30 13.67 9.05
C GLY A 235 15.19 12.79 8.48
N TYR A 236 14.29 12.38 9.31
CA TYR A 236 13.06 11.72 8.86
C TYR A 236 12.02 12.76 8.44
N SER A 237 11.01 12.31 7.69
CA SER A 237 9.84 13.14 7.40
C SER A 237 9.06 13.42 8.68
N GLU A 238 8.60 14.65 8.84
CA GLU A 238 7.73 15.08 9.94
C GLU A 238 6.41 14.29 9.99
N GLN A 239 6.01 13.67 8.87
CA GLN A 239 4.80 12.85 8.80
C GLN A 239 4.94 11.51 9.54
N ILE A 240 6.15 11.13 9.94
CA ILE A 240 6.41 9.92 10.72
C ILE A 240 6.89 10.22 12.16
N ASP A 241 6.62 11.42 12.67
CA ASP A 241 7.02 11.82 14.03
C ASP A 241 6.46 10.87 15.09
N ASP A 242 5.23 10.36 14.94
CA ASP A 242 4.66 9.36 15.84
C ASP A 242 5.58 8.15 16.06
N TYR A 243 6.30 7.72 15.03
CA TYR A 243 7.24 6.60 15.10
C TYR A 243 8.61 7.03 15.60
N THR A 244 9.08 8.22 15.23
CA THR A 244 10.40 8.74 15.64
C THR A 244 10.41 9.13 17.10
N ASP A 245 9.33 9.69 17.62
CA ASP A 245 9.15 10.04 19.03
C ASP A 245 9.24 8.80 19.96
N LEU A 246 8.85 7.65 19.45
CA LEU A 246 8.99 6.36 20.13
C LEU A 246 10.28 5.62 19.73
N SER A 247 11.16 6.25 18.95
CA SER A 247 12.44 5.70 18.52
C SER A 247 12.32 4.33 17.82
N ILE A 248 11.20 4.07 17.11
CA ILE A 248 10.94 2.78 16.44
C ILE A 248 12.05 2.42 15.46
N GLN A 249 12.57 3.43 14.72
CA GLN A 249 13.61 3.23 13.71
C GLN A 249 14.92 2.71 14.32
N SER A 250 15.25 3.11 15.55
CA SER A 250 16.47 2.66 16.24
C SER A 250 16.46 1.15 16.58
N HIS A 251 15.28 0.53 16.58
CA HIS A 251 15.11 -0.89 16.88
C HIS A 251 15.20 -1.79 15.64
N MET A 252 15.23 -1.24 14.42
CA MET A 252 15.13 -2.04 13.19
C MET A 252 16.25 -3.08 13.03
N ASP A 253 17.42 -2.88 13.64
CA ASP A 253 18.54 -3.82 13.64
C ASP A 253 18.53 -4.82 14.81
N THR A 254 17.67 -4.61 15.79
CA THR A 254 17.53 -5.55 16.92
C THR A 254 16.75 -6.80 16.51
N PRO A 255 16.89 -7.93 17.22
CA PRO A 255 16.09 -9.12 16.96
C PRO A 255 14.57 -8.85 17.04
N ALA A 256 14.12 -8.01 17.97
CA ALA A 256 12.72 -7.63 18.11
C ALA A 256 12.24 -6.78 16.92
N GLY A 257 13.05 -5.80 16.48
CA GLY A 257 12.76 -4.99 15.30
C GLY A 257 12.71 -5.80 14.02
N GLN A 258 13.67 -6.70 13.80
CA GLN A 258 13.65 -7.60 12.65
C GLN A 258 12.40 -8.50 12.65
N ARG A 259 11.96 -8.96 13.83
CA ARG A 259 10.73 -9.72 13.98
C ARG A 259 9.50 -8.85 13.68
N LEU A 260 9.44 -7.61 14.16
CA LEU A 260 8.39 -6.66 13.82
C LEU A 260 8.31 -6.44 12.30
N LEU A 261 9.42 -6.09 11.66
CA LEU A 261 9.49 -5.87 10.20
C LEU A 261 9.03 -7.12 9.42
N SER A 262 9.37 -8.32 9.88
CA SER A 262 8.92 -9.55 9.24
C SER A 262 7.40 -9.76 9.30
N ILE A 263 6.70 -9.10 10.22
CA ILE A 263 5.24 -9.14 10.35
C ILE A 263 4.59 -8.02 9.56
N VAL A 264 5.12 -6.80 9.65
CA VAL A 264 4.42 -5.60 9.18
C VAL A 264 4.93 -5.05 7.86
N ASP A 265 6.17 -5.35 7.45
CA ASP A 265 6.69 -4.91 6.15
C ASP A 265 6.21 -5.85 5.03
N PRO A 266 5.37 -5.38 4.09
CA PRO A 266 4.88 -6.23 3.00
C PRO A 266 6.00 -6.79 2.12
N TYR A 267 7.16 -6.15 2.07
CA TYR A 267 8.31 -6.63 1.31
C TYR A 267 8.85 -7.96 1.81
N ALA A 268 8.67 -8.26 3.10
CA ALA A 268 9.01 -9.56 3.67
C ALA A 268 8.23 -10.71 3.00
N TYR A 269 7.06 -10.42 2.45
CA TYR A 269 6.17 -11.38 1.79
C TYR A 269 6.24 -11.35 0.26
N ARG A 270 7.15 -10.58 -0.37
CA ARG A 270 7.21 -10.35 -1.82
C ARG A 270 7.24 -11.62 -2.66
N GLU A 271 7.86 -12.69 -2.17
CA GLU A 271 7.93 -13.98 -2.88
C GLU A 271 6.57 -14.71 -2.91
N LYS A 272 5.66 -14.39 -1.98
CA LYS A 272 4.31 -14.97 -1.87
C LYS A 272 3.25 -14.13 -2.57
N ILE A 273 3.43 -12.80 -2.61
CA ILE A 273 2.48 -11.89 -3.25
C ILE A 273 2.72 -11.88 -4.76
N THR A 274 2.26 -12.93 -5.44
CA THR A 274 2.42 -13.11 -6.89
C THR A 274 1.23 -12.62 -7.71
N ILE A 275 0.10 -12.29 -7.06
CA ILE A 275 -1.10 -11.77 -7.70
C ILE A 275 -0.84 -10.42 -8.39
N PRO A 276 -1.64 -10.02 -9.40
CA PRO A 276 -1.55 -8.71 -10.04
C PRO A 276 -1.67 -7.56 -9.04
N LYS A 277 -0.85 -6.55 -9.21
CA LYS A 277 -0.83 -5.36 -8.35
C LYS A 277 -0.60 -4.06 -9.11
N LEU A 278 -1.39 -3.04 -8.76
CA LEU A 278 -1.21 -1.66 -9.20
C LEU A 278 -0.81 -0.81 -7.99
N ILE A 279 0.35 -0.19 -8.05
CA ILE A 279 0.86 0.67 -6.98
C ILE A 279 0.65 2.11 -7.40
N LEU A 280 -0.15 2.85 -6.63
CA LEU A 280 -0.54 4.23 -6.91
C LEU A 280 0.13 5.18 -5.93
N LEU A 281 0.96 6.11 -6.39
CA LEU A 281 1.77 6.99 -5.56
C LEU A 281 1.60 8.46 -5.96
N GLY A 282 1.80 9.39 -5.01
CA GLY A 282 1.88 10.82 -5.28
C GLY A 282 3.33 11.27 -5.43
N THR A 283 3.64 12.12 -6.42
CA THR A 283 5.01 12.64 -6.58
C THR A 283 5.42 13.62 -5.50
N ASN A 284 4.46 14.19 -4.79
CA ASN A 284 4.65 15.17 -3.71
C ASN A 284 4.18 14.64 -2.36
N ASP A 285 4.13 13.28 -2.22
CA ASP A 285 3.75 12.66 -0.97
C ASP A 285 4.73 13.06 0.14
N PRO A 286 4.25 13.69 1.24
CA PRO A 286 5.15 14.20 2.27
C PRO A 286 5.79 13.10 3.12
N TYR A 287 5.27 11.86 3.10
CA TYR A 287 5.79 10.74 3.90
C TYR A 287 7.09 10.16 3.36
N TRP A 288 7.32 10.20 2.04
CA TRP A 288 8.35 9.40 1.38
C TRP A 288 9.29 10.23 0.51
N THR A 289 10.48 9.69 0.26
CA THR A 289 11.33 10.22 -0.81
C THR A 289 10.69 9.88 -2.17
N VAL A 290 10.86 10.76 -3.14
CA VAL A 290 10.20 10.64 -4.45
C VAL A 290 10.58 9.36 -5.20
N ASP A 291 11.74 8.79 -4.91
CA ASP A 291 12.32 7.60 -5.52
C ASP A 291 12.24 6.35 -4.60
N ALA A 292 11.38 6.38 -3.57
CA ALA A 292 11.20 5.31 -2.59
C ALA A 292 10.84 3.96 -3.22
N ALA A 293 10.00 3.94 -4.26
CA ALA A 293 9.61 2.72 -4.95
C ALA A 293 10.80 1.93 -5.54
N ASN A 294 11.93 2.59 -5.83
CA ASN A 294 13.14 1.93 -6.36
C ASN A 294 13.73 0.91 -5.37
N PHE A 295 13.39 1.00 -4.08
CA PHE A 295 13.88 0.07 -3.06
C PHE A 295 13.11 -1.26 -3.02
N TYR A 296 11.94 -1.32 -3.63
CA TYR A 296 11.12 -2.52 -3.54
C TYR A 296 10.51 -2.97 -4.87
N PHE A 297 10.14 -2.03 -5.76
CA PHE A 297 9.43 -2.36 -6.99
C PHE A 297 10.16 -3.41 -7.85
N PRO A 298 11.48 -3.34 -8.09
CA PRO A 298 12.19 -4.36 -8.85
C PRO A 298 12.08 -5.77 -8.24
N GLY A 299 12.07 -5.86 -6.90
CA GLY A 299 12.01 -7.14 -6.15
C GLY A 299 10.64 -7.79 -6.08
N LEU A 300 9.56 -7.08 -6.39
CA LEU A 300 8.19 -7.62 -6.36
C LEU A 300 7.98 -8.67 -7.44
N LYS A 301 7.23 -9.73 -7.12
CA LYS A 301 6.94 -10.85 -8.02
C LYS A 301 5.56 -10.72 -8.67
N GLY A 302 5.37 -11.44 -9.77
CA GLY A 302 4.12 -11.45 -10.53
C GLY A 302 3.90 -10.17 -11.34
N GLU A 303 2.68 -10.00 -11.85
CA GLU A 303 2.28 -8.81 -12.59
C GLU A 303 2.22 -7.61 -11.66
N LYS A 304 2.89 -6.52 -12.07
CA LYS A 304 2.99 -5.29 -11.28
C LYS A 304 3.00 -4.06 -12.16
N HIS A 305 2.27 -3.05 -11.73
CA HIS A 305 2.15 -1.76 -12.40
C HIS A 305 2.42 -0.65 -11.40
N LEU A 306 3.01 0.43 -11.86
CA LEU A 306 3.32 1.62 -11.08
C LEU A 306 2.64 2.82 -11.72
N TYR A 307 1.97 3.64 -10.94
CA TYR A 307 1.37 4.87 -11.38
C TYR A 307 1.68 6.02 -10.43
N TYR A 308 2.37 7.03 -10.91
CA TYR A 308 2.61 8.27 -10.17
C TYR A 308 1.60 9.34 -10.58
N GLN A 309 0.98 9.95 -9.59
CA GLN A 309 0.11 11.11 -9.74
C GLN A 309 0.98 12.37 -9.61
N ALA A 310 1.27 13.04 -10.72
CA ALA A 310 2.10 14.23 -10.73
C ALA A 310 1.45 15.39 -9.95
N ASN A 311 2.23 16.10 -9.14
CA ASN A 311 1.78 17.22 -8.31
C ASN A 311 0.68 16.86 -7.28
N VAL A 312 0.58 15.60 -6.93
CA VAL A 312 -0.35 15.12 -5.89
C VAL A 312 0.45 14.68 -4.68
N GLY A 313 0.00 15.09 -3.50
CA GLY A 313 0.57 14.69 -2.22
C GLY A 313 0.03 13.33 -1.76
N HIS A 314 -0.36 13.24 -0.49
CA HIS A 314 -0.89 12.02 0.12
C HIS A 314 -2.39 11.85 -0.15
N ASP A 315 -2.78 11.81 -1.42
CA ASP A 315 -4.17 11.76 -1.88
C ASP A 315 -4.29 10.98 -3.21
N VAL A 316 -5.53 10.69 -3.62
CA VAL A 316 -5.86 10.08 -4.90
C VAL A 316 -6.74 11.01 -5.72
N ASN A 317 -6.21 11.46 -6.87
CA ASN A 317 -6.94 12.31 -7.80
C ASN A 317 -7.83 11.50 -8.78
N LEU A 318 -8.52 12.19 -9.70
CA LEU A 318 -9.44 11.53 -10.63
C LEU A 318 -8.73 10.59 -11.62
N GLU A 319 -7.53 10.93 -12.07
CA GLU A 319 -6.72 10.08 -12.95
C GLU A 319 -6.26 8.82 -12.21
N GLY A 320 -5.92 8.95 -10.92
CA GLY A 320 -5.62 7.83 -10.05
C GLY A 320 -6.83 6.91 -9.90
N VAL A 321 -8.01 7.45 -9.61
CA VAL A 321 -9.27 6.68 -9.56
C VAL A 321 -9.53 5.99 -10.90
N SER A 322 -9.38 6.71 -12.04
CA SER A 322 -9.53 6.13 -13.37
C SER A 322 -8.58 4.95 -13.60
N THR A 323 -7.32 5.09 -13.18
CA THR A 323 -6.31 4.03 -13.32
C THR A 323 -6.69 2.79 -12.49
N VAL A 324 -7.16 2.95 -11.25
CA VAL A 324 -7.66 1.85 -10.42
C VAL A 324 -8.88 1.18 -11.05
N VAL A 325 -9.83 1.96 -11.58
CA VAL A 325 -11.04 1.44 -12.23
C VAL A 325 -10.68 0.62 -13.48
N HIS A 326 -9.76 1.08 -14.33
CA HIS A 326 -9.33 0.33 -15.51
C HIS A 326 -8.53 -0.93 -15.14
N PHE A 327 -7.74 -0.89 -14.07
CA PHE A 327 -7.11 -2.08 -13.52
C PHE A 327 -8.16 -3.08 -12.98
N TYR A 328 -9.20 -2.58 -12.32
CA TYR A 328 -10.33 -3.41 -11.89
C TYR A 328 -11.10 -4.00 -13.09
N MET A 329 -11.35 -3.23 -14.15
CA MET A 329 -11.97 -3.73 -15.38
C MET A 329 -11.12 -4.84 -16.03
N SER A 330 -9.79 -4.72 -15.99
CA SER A 330 -8.88 -5.78 -16.45
C SER A 330 -9.03 -7.05 -15.60
N PHE A 331 -9.11 -6.92 -14.29
CA PHE A 331 -9.38 -8.02 -13.37
C PHE A 331 -10.74 -8.69 -13.65
N LEU A 332 -11.80 -7.90 -13.85
CA LEU A 332 -13.15 -8.42 -14.14
C LEU A 332 -13.18 -9.23 -15.43
N THR A 333 -12.62 -8.67 -16.50
CA THR A 333 -12.72 -9.21 -17.86
C THR A 333 -11.66 -10.27 -18.18
N GLY A 334 -10.60 -10.37 -17.36
CA GLY A 334 -9.41 -11.17 -17.66
C GLY A 334 -8.55 -10.60 -18.80
N LYS A 335 -8.87 -9.42 -19.34
CA LYS A 335 -8.01 -8.74 -20.31
C LYS A 335 -6.83 -8.12 -19.57
N PRO A 336 -5.59 -8.28 -20.06
CA PRO A 336 -4.44 -7.75 -19.35
C PRO A 336 -4.49 -6.21 -19.28
N PHE A 337 -4.09 -5.65 -18.14
CA PHE A 337 -3.83 -4.22 -18.03
C PHE A 337 -2.63 -3.86 -18.90
N PRO A 338 -2.61 -2.70 -19.58
CA PRO A 338 -1.54 -2.35 -20.49
C PRO A 338 -0.17 -2.35 -19.83
N LYS A 339 0.73 -3.19 -20.35
CA LYS A 339 2.09 -3.30 -19.83
C LYS A 339 3.00 -2.28 -20.46
N ILE A 340 3.85 -1.70 -19.64
CA ILE A 340 5.02 -0.95 -20.04
C ILE A 340 6.27 -1.66 -19.55
N SER A 341 7.36 -1.48 -20.27
CA SER A 341 8.68 -1.98 -19.89
C SER A 341 9.71 -0.89 -20.11
N TRP A 342 10.71 -0.83 -19.24
CA TRP A 342 11.74 0.20 -19.34
C TRP A 342 13.12 -0.31 -18.99
N LYS A 343 14.12 0.44 -19.47
CA LYS A 343 15.51 0.28 -19.11
C LYS A 343 16.08 1.64 -18.75
N SER A 344 16.65 1.76 -17.58
CA SER A 344 17.39 2.93 -17.13
C SER A 344 18.87 2.58 -17.02
N ASP A 345 19.74 3.48 -17.47
CA ASP A 345 21.19 3.38 -17.23
C ASP A 345 21.58 4.00 -15.86
N GLY A 346 20.60 4.59 -15.17
CA GLY A 346 20.78 5.27 -13.90
C GLY A 346 21.59 6.57 -13.98
N GLN A 347 21.96 7.02 -15.18
CA GLN A 347 22.74 8.23 -15.45
C GLN A 347 22.00 9.24 -16.33
N GLY A 348 20.67 9.10 -16.40
CA GLY A 348 19.79 9.98 -17.16
C GLY A 348 19.23 9.38 -18.43
N GLY A 349 19.68 8.20 -18.86
CA GLY A 349 19.10 7.47 -19.98
C GLY A 349 17.92 6.60 -19.53
N LEU A 350 16.80 6.72 -20.23
CA LEU A 350 15.60 5.93 -19.99
C LEU A 350 14.95 5.57 -21.32
N GLU A 351 14.79 4.28 -21.59
CA GLU A 351 14.01 3.76 -22.70
C GLU A 351 12.74 3.13 -22.16
N VAL A 352 11.59 3.43 -22.76
CA VAL A 352 10.29 2.86 -22.41
C VAL A 352 9.63 2.25 -23.65
N THR A 353 8.98 1.10 -23.45
CA THR A 353 8.18 0.44 -24.49
C THR A 353 6.81 0.05 -23.90
N TRP A 354 5.79 0.04 -24.75
CA TRP A 354 4.43 -0.35 -24.38
C TRP A 354 3.73 -1.11 -25.52
N GLU A 355 2.67 -1.83 -25.22
CA GLU A 355 2.03 -2.74 -26.19
C GLU A 355 0.95 -2.08 -27.03
N ARG A 356 0.12 -1.19 -26.46
CA ARG A 356 -1.03 -0.56 -27.14
C ARG A 356 -0.59 0.58 -28.05
N GLU A 357 -1.19 0.67 -29.25
CA GLU A 357 -0.86 1.72 -30.23
C GLU A 357 -1.36 3.11 -29.87
N ASP A 358 -2.44 3.18 -29.09
CA ASP A 358 -3.06 4.42 -28.64
C ASP A 358 -2.39 5.03 -27.38
N GLY A 359 -1.35 4.38 -26.87
CA GLY A 359 -0.56 4.90 -25.75
C GLY A 359 0.25 6.13 -26.13
N LYS A 360 0.21 7.15 -25.26
CA LYS A 360 0.98 8.39 -25.40
C LYS A 360 1.97 8.53 -24.26
N ALA A 361 3.24 8.69 -24.58
CA ALA A 361 4.28 8.85 -23.58
C ALA A 361 4.47 10.33 -23.22
N LEU A 362 4.56 10.61 -21.92
CA LEU A 362 4.88 11.93 -21.35
C LEU A 362 6.13 11.80 -20.48
N LEU A 363 7.10 12.68 -20.68
CA LEU A 363 8.21 12.87 -19.76
C LEU A 363 7.77 13.84 -18.66
N TRP A 364 7.72 13.36 -17.45
CA TRP A 364 7.55 14.19 -16.26
C TRP A 364 8.90 14.49 -15.62
N GLN A 365 9.10 15.73 -15.18
CA GLN A 365 10.33 16.15 -14.52
C GLN A 365 10.07 17.24 -13.48
N ALA A 366 10.92 17.24 -12.45
CA ALA A 366 10.97 18.25 -11.41
C ALA A 366 12.42 18.56 -11.03
N HIS A 367 12.66 19.72 -10.44
CA HIS A 367 13.95 20.14 -9.89
C HIS A 367 13.83 20.41 -8.41
N SER A 368 14.88 20.05 -7.66
CA SER A 368 15.02 20.35 -6.23
C SER A 368 16.45 20.83 -5.95
N PRO A 369 16.63 21.90 -5.17
CA PRO A 369 17.96 22.38 -4.78
C PRO A 369 18.63 21.51 -3.72
N ASN A 370 17.87 20.70 -2.98
CA ASN A 370 18.31 19.93 -1.81
C ASN A 370 17.85 18.46 -1.83
N ARG A 371 17.45 17.93 -2.99
CA ARG A 371 16.94 16.58 -3.20
C ARG A 371 15.58 16.26 -2.53
N ASP A 372 14.96 17.22 -1.88
CA ASP A 372 13.59 17.13 -1.38
C ASP A 372 12.64 17.62 -2.48
N PHE A 373 11.82 16.70 -3.01
CA PHE A 373 10.89 16.98 -4.09
C PHE A 373 9.45 17.15 -3.60
N ARG A 374 9.20 17.07 -2.30
CA ARG A 374 7.85 17.15 -1.72
C ARG A 374 7.12 18.46 -2.08
N SER A 375 7.85 19.55 -2.26
CA SER A 375 7.30 20.85 -2.68
C SER A 375 7.65 21.24 -4.12
N SER A 376 8.22 20.32 -4.90
CA SER A 376 8.61 20.61 -6.29
C SER A 376 7.38 20.61 -7.20
N THR A 377 7.43 21.45 -8.25
CA THR A 377 6.43 21.43 -9.32
C THR A 377 6.90 20.49 -10.42
N TRP A 378 6.07 19.51 -10.76
CA TRP A 378 6.30 18.61 -11.87
C TRP A 378 5.68 19.15 -13.15
N THR A 379 6.44 19.10 -14.22
CA THR A 379 6.01 19.51 -15.56
C THR A 379 6.16 18.36 -16.54
N SER A 380 5.27 18.24 -17.50
CA SER A 380 5.31 17.21 -18.53
C SER A 380 5.64 17.74 -19.89
N THR A 381 6.27 16.90 -20.70
CA THR A 381 6.53 17.14 -22.12
C THR A 381 6.16 15.86 -22.89
N PRO A 382 5.33 15.96 -23.95
CA PRO A 382 5.06 14.82 -24.82
C PRO A 382 6.35 14.26 -25.44
N LEU A 383 6.45 12.95 -25.50
CA LEU A 383 7.53 12.24 -26.17
C LEU A 383 7.04 11.70 -27.52
N GLU A 384 7.85 11.88 -28.51
CA GLU A 384 7.61 11.31 -29.84
C GLU A 384 7.83 9.80 -29.86
N GLY A 385 7.03 9.09 -30.61
CA GLY A 385 7.16 7.66 -30.82
C GLY A 385 5.86 6.89 -30.71
N THR A 386 5.84 5.71 -31.33
CA THR A 386 4.74 4.75 -31.23
C THR A 386 5.27 3.49 -30.59
N LYS A 387 4.68 3.08 -29.47
CA LYS A 387 5.08 1.90 -28.67
C LYS A 387 6.50 1.94 -28.10
N LYS A 388 7.26 3.00 -28.36
CA LYS A 388 8.61 3.21 -27.81
C LYS A 388 8.93 4.70 -27.74
N ALA A 389 9.55 5.12 -26.63
CA ALA A 389 10.15 6.42 -26.46
C ALA A 389 11.51 6.29 -25.74
N SER A 390 12.37 7.28 -25.89
CA SER A 390 13.67 7.34 -25.23
C SER A 390 13.95 8.74 -24.75
N VAL A 391 14.57 8.84 -23.57
CA VAL A 391 14.96 10.11 -22.95
C VAL A 391 16.42 10.05 -22.57
N ARG A 392 17.10 11.18 -22.71
CA ARG A 392 18.45 11.41 -22.17
C ARG A 392 18.43 12.72 -21.40
N MET A 393 18.42 12.61 -20.06
CA MET A 393 18.47 13.76 -19.17
C MET A 393 19.89 14.02 -18.70
N THR A 394 20.25 15.29 -18.57
CA THR A 394 21.52 15.70 -18.00
C THR A 394 21.30 16.22 -16.58
N PRO A 395 22.24 15.99 -15.65
CA PRO A 395 22.21 16.61 -14.35
C PRO A 395 22.05 18.12 -14.46
N PRO A 396 21.33 18.80 -13.58
CA PRO A 396 21.27 20.24 -13.52
C PRO A 396 22.62 20.82 -13.08
N GLU A 397 22.87 22.10 -13.32
CA GLU A 397 24.07 22.80 -12.85
C GLU A 397 24.16 22.80 -11.32
N THR A 398 23.03 22.90 -10.65
CA THR A 398 22.92 22.86 -9.19
C THR A 398 21.71 22.03 -8.76
N GLY A 399 21.82 21.37 -7.59
CA GLY A 399 20.74 20.56 -7.03
C GLY A 399 20.52 19.25 -7.79
N TRP A 400 19.29 18.79 -7.79
CA TRP A 400 18.87 17.47 -8.33
C TRP A 400 17.68 17.62 -9.25
N LYS A 401 17.60 16.74 -10.23
CA LYS A 401 16.46 16.57 -11.12
C LYS A 401 15.88 15.17 -10.95
N ALA A 402 14.57 15.09 -10.73
CA ALA A 402 13.82 13.85 -10.76
C ALA A 402 13.02 13.78 -12.06
N PHE A 403 12.89 12.59 -12.65
CA PHE A 403 12.10 12.39 -13.87
C PHE A 403 11.61 10.94 -14.00
N TYR A 404 10.51 10.78 -14.72
CA TYR A 404 9.95 9.48 -15.12
C TYR A 404 9.16 9.62 -16.42
N VAL A 405 8.82 8.51 -17.02
CA VAL A 405 7.92 8.47 -18.18
C VAL A 405 6.59 7.83 -17.76
N GLU A 406 5.51 8.56 -18.02
CA GLU A 406 4.15 8.06 -17.95
C GLU A 406 3.71 7.66 -19.35
N VAL A 407 3.08 6.49 -19.51
CA VAL A 407 2.36 6.12 -20.73
C VAL A 407 0.88 6.16 -20.42
N GLN A 408 0.19 7.14 -21.00
CA GLN A 408 -1.24 7.35 -20.88
C GLN A 408 -2.00 6.60 -21.97
N PHE A 409 -3.13 6.03 -21.59
CA PHE A 409 -4.08 5.37 -22.47
C PHE A 409 -5.45 6.04 -22.37
N PRO A 410 -6.20 6.15 -23.49
CA PRO A 410 -7.57 6.65 -23.42
C PRO A 410 -8.44 5.72 -22.58
N GLY A 411 -9.20 6.29 -21.65
CA GLY A 411 -10.07 5.57 -20.75
C GLY A 411 -11.53 5.55 -21.24
N ASP A 412 -12.22 4.46 -21.00
CA ASP A 412 -13.64 4.25 -21.38
C ASP A 412 -14.60 5.19 -20.64
N ILE A 413 -14.15 5.76 -19.52
CA ILE A 413 -14.92 6.71 -18.71
C ILE A 413 -14.61 8.19 -19.03
N GLY A 414 -13.89 8.46 -20.14
CA GLY A 414 -13.53 9.80 -20.58
C GLY A 414 -12.35 10.44 -19.82
N ILE A 415 -11.74 9.71 -18.88
CA ILE A 415 -10.54 10.12 -18.15
C ILE A 415 -9.43 9.12 -18.49
N ASN A 416 -8.26 9.60 -18.87
CA ASN A 416 -7.12 8.74 -19.16
C ASN A 416 -6.72 7.93 -17.94
N PHE A 417 -6.06 6.80 -18.20
CA PHE A 417 -5.38 5.99 -17.21
C PHE A 417 -3.97 5.68 -17.69
N GLY A 418 -3.10 5.18 -16.81
CA GLY A 418 -1.70 5.04 -17.24
C GLY A 418 -0.88 4.07 -16.42
N SER A 419 0.36 3.95 -16.85
CA SER A 419 1.45 3.30 -16.11
C SER A 419 2.71 4.15 -16.22
N CYS A 420 3.52 4.14 -15.16
CA CYS A 420 4.73 4.93 -15.06
C CYS A 420 5.97 4.04 -14.94
N THR A 421 7.11 4.54 -15.41
CA THR A 421 8.41 3.98 -15.01
C THR A 421 8.73 4.39 -13.58
N GLU A 422 9.72 3.75 -12.99
CA GLU A 422 10.32 4.23 -11.73
C GLU A 422 10.89 5.64 -11.92
N ILE A 423 10.86 6.45 -10.84
CA ILE A 423 11.47 7.79 -10.84
C ILE A 423 12.99 7.65 -10.75
N THR A 424 13.68 8.34 -11.65
CA THR A 424 15.15 8.48 -11.62
C THR A 424 15.52 9.85 -11.11
N VAL A 425 16.45 9.92 -10.16
CA VAL A 425 17.01 11.17 -9.64
C VAL A 425 18.48 11.31 -10.05
N ILE A 426 18.85 12.45 -10.61
CA ILE A 426 20.22 12.78 -11.06
C ILE A 426 20.66 14.15 -10.53
N PRO A 427 21.96 14.32 -10.17
CA PRO A 427 22.97 13.27 -10.04
C PRO A 427 22.63 12.25 -8.94
N ARG A 428 23.31 11.09 -8.97
CA ARG A 428 23.15 10.01 -7.97
C ARG A 428 23.97 10.29 -6.69
N THR A 429 23.94 11.51 -6.22
CA THR A 429 24.57 11.95 -4.98
C THR A 429 23.53 12.31 -3.95
N PHE A 430 23.94 12.39 -2.70
CA PHE A 430 23.05 12.74 -1.61
C PHE A 430 23.59 13.95 -0.84
N PRO A 431 22.71 14.85 -0.36
CA PRO A 431 23.14 16.01 0.43
C PRO A 431 23.87 15.63 1.71
N MET A 432 23.57 14.46 2.26
CA MET A 432 24.04 13.97 3.56
C MET A 432 24.93 12.72 3.44
N GLU A 433 25.65 12.55 2.34
CA GLU A 433 26.60 11.44 2.19
C GLU A 433 27.63 11.44 3.33
N GLY A 434 27.79 10.28 3.98
CA GLY A 434 28.75 10.07 5.07
C GLY A 434 28.29 10.47 6.46
N ARG A 435 27.04 10.91 6.66
CA ARG A 435 26.43 11.01 8.00
C ARG A 435 25.88 9.66 8.42
N ALA A 436 26.56 9.00 9.34
CA ALA A 436 26.12 7.74 9.89
C ALA A 436 24.88 7.93 10.79
N TYR A 437 24.08 6.87 10.91
CA TYR A 437 22.91 6.71 11.76
C TYR A 437 23.12 7.17 13.22
N ASP A 438 24.37 7.13 13.72
CA ASP A 438 24.76 7.48 15.09
C ASP A 438 24.56 8.96 15.46
N SER A 439 24.44 9.86 14.48
CA SER A 439 24.29 11.30 14.77
C SER A 439 22.86 11.73 15.14
N VAL A 440 21.86 10.92 14.83
CA VAL A 440 20.44 11.18 15.19
C VAL A 440 20.14 10.64 16.58
N ALA A 441 20.65 9.44 16.92
CA ALA A 441 20.53 8.87 18.26
C ALA A 441 21.22 9.73 19.34
N GLN A 442 22.25 10.48 18.97
CA GLN A 442 22.99 11.33 19.92
C GLN A 442 22.26 12.66 20.21
N LYS A 443 21.43 13.17 19.30
CA LYS A 443 20.60 14.35 19.58
C LYS A 443 19.47 14.05 20.57
N ASP A 444 18.89 12.85 20.51
CA ASP A 444 17.82 12.43 21.43
C ASP A 444 18.34 12.21 22.85
N THR A 445 19.59 11.74 23.03
CA THR A 445 20.22 11.60 24.35
C THR A 445 20.61 12.93 24.95
N ASP A 446 21.03 13.91 24.15
CA ASP A 446 21.41 15.24 24.61
C ASP A 446 20.19 16.10 25.00
N SER A 447 19.06 15.94 24.29
CA SER A 447 17.79 16.60 24.63
C SER A 447 17.17 16.05 25.92
N ALA A 448 17.27 14.73 26.17
CA ALA A 448 16.78 14.10 27.37
C ALA A 448 17.63 14.46 28.63
N GLN A 449 18.91 14.72 28.46
CA GLN A 449 19.80 15.21 29.56
C GLN A 449 19.63 16.69 29.86
N ALA A 450 19.25 17.53 28.89
CA ALA A 450 19.02 18.96 29.07
C ALA A 450 17.69 19.30 29.77
N SER A 451 16.71 18.37 29.81
CA SER A 451 15.42 18.54 30.49
C SER A 451 15.38 18.03 31.93
N GLY A 452 16.51 17.53 32.45
CA GLY A 452 16.63 16.92 33.77
C GLY A 452 17.46 17.72 34.79
N THR A 453 17.65 19.04 34.58
CA THR A 453 18.32 19.94 35.58
C THR A 453 17.38 21.04 36.07
#